data_d74df74a866a5b53c2c958ab2c3ff7f8
#
_entry.id   d74df74a866a5b53c2c958ab2c3ff7f8
#
_cell.length_a   1.000
_cell.length_b   1.000
_cell.length_c   1.000
_cell.angle_alpha   90.00
_cell.angle_beta   90.00
_cell.angle_gamma   90.00
#
_symmetry.space_group_name_H-M   'P 1'
#
loop_
_entity.id
_entity.type
_entity.pdbx_description
1 polymer ?
#
loop_
_entity_poly.entity_id
_entity_poly.type
_entity_poly.pdbx_seq_one_letter_code
_entity_poly.pdbx_strand_id
1 'polypeptide(L)'
;ENHLKAKNTNDCIANYFNLITGTSIGGIIALALAYEIPAEKIAKIFDDKGEEIFKKQSCIGMFKAKYNSDILKDILVDWFGDALIGDLKHPVVIPAVDYTTGNPVAFKTAHHDTFKRDWKQKIVDVALATSAAPTYFKRHRIGENEYIDGGLFANSPSLVGLHEAEIFFEYPINQVKILSIGTLSSKKTINPKTNKKGGLSDWGEGNVLKSASNIIDITLSSQQLFMNQLVKHRLKDNLVVIDENLTQSSAPYVGLDNATIWAKQILKGNASQSSKVALGKTEVLAFFDEIAIPPVFYEGK
;
A
#
# COMPACT_ATOMS: atom_id res chain seq x y z
N GLU A 1 13.10 -10.58 5.62
CA GLU A 1 14.09 -10.37 6.70
C GLU A 1 14.44 -11.68 7.42
N ASN A 2 13.48 -12.52 7.82
CA ASN A 2 13.79 -13.79 8.50
C ASN A 2 14.68 -14.71 7.63
N HIS A 3 14.48 -14.73 6.30
CA HIS A 3 15.35 -15.47 5.39
C HIS A 3 16.77 -14.89 5.35
N LEU A 4 16.90 -13.55 5.35
CA LEU A 4 18.21 -12.88 5.40
C LEU A 4 18.92 -13.14 6.73
N LYS A 5 18.20 -13.04 7.86
CA LYS A 5 18.73 -13.39 9.18
C LYS A 5 19.25 -14.82 9.25
N ALA A 6 18.53 -15.76 8.59
CA ALA A 6 18.97 -17.16 8.51
C ALA A 6 20.25 -17.35 7.68
N LYS A 7 20.57 -16.42 6.77
CA LYS A 7 21.85 -16.37 6.03
C LYS A 7 22.96 -15.61 6.82
N ASN A 8 22.75 -15.31 8.10
CA ASN A 8 23.66 -14.53 8.95
C ASN A 8 23.92 -13.10 8.44
N THR A 9 22.99 -12.52 7.70
CA THR A 9 23.03 -11.11 7.34
C THR A 9 22.06 -10.36 8.25
N ASN A 10 22.52 -9.28 8.89
CA ASN A 10 21.67 -8.35 9.63
C ASN A 10 21.15 -7.21 8.75
N ASP A 11 21.11 -7.44 7.44
CA ASP A 11 20.75 -6.43 6.47
C ASP A 11 19.26 -6.08 6.56
N CYS A 12 18.98 -4.80 6.42
CA CYS A 12 17.62 -4.32 6.19
C CYS A 12 17.13 -4.81 4.81
N ILE A 13 15.90 -5.29 4.73
CA ILE A 13 15.33 -5.77 3.45
C ILE A 13 15.33 -4.67 2.38
N ALA A 14 15.22 -3.41 2.77
CA ALA A 14 15.23 -2.27 1.85
C ALA A 14 16.55 -2.15 1.06
N ASN A 15 17.67 -2.65 1.59
CA ASN A 15 18.97 -2.63 0.92
C ASN A 15 18.99 -3.43 -0.41
N TYR A 16 18.03 -4.31 -0.63
CA TYR A 16 17.96 -5.16 -1.83
C TYR A 16 17.12 -4.54 -2.96
N PHE A 17 16.56 -3.34 -2.75
CA PHE A 17 15.66 -2.70 -3.71
C PHE A 17 16.13 -1.27 -4.03
N ASN A 18 16.21 -0.96 -5.33
CA ASN A 18 16.50 0.40 -5.80
C ASN A 18 15.35 1.39 -5.56
N LEU A 19 14.12 0.88 -5.48
CA LEU A 19 12.91 1.66 -5.26
C LEU A 19 11.89 0.85 -4.48
N ILE A 20 11.25 1.47 -3.51
CA ILE A 20 10.14 0.89 -2.75
C ILE A 20 8.90 1.75 -3.02
N THR A 21 7.79 1.12 -3.40
CA THR A 21 6.54 1.82 -3.63
C THR A 21 5.38 1.13 -2.94
N GLY A 22 4.44 1.92 -2.46
CA GLY A 22 3.28 1.40 -1.74
C GLY A 22 2.15 2.42 -1.73
N THR A 23 0.91 1.95 -1.70
CA THR A 23 -0.29 2.79 -1.62
C THR A 23 -1.08 2.45 -0.38
N SER A 24 -1.70 3.44 0.26
CA SER A 24 -2.51 3.23 1.46
C SER A 24 -1.69 2.58 2.58
N ILE A 25 -2.15 1.47 3.16
CA ILE A 25 -1.39 0.68 4.14
C ILE A 25 -0.04 0.23 3.56
N GLY A 26 0.01 -0.11 2.26
CA GLY A 26 1.25 -0.44 1.56
C GLY A 26 2.21 0.75 1.50
N GLY A 27 1.71 1.98 1.43
CA GLY A 27 2.51 3.21 1.51
C GLY A 27 3.12 3.41 2.89
N ILE A 28 2.36 3.13 3.95
CA ILE A 28 2.88 3.14 5.33
C ILE A 28 4.01 2.12 5.48
N ILE A 29 3.81 0.89 4.97
CA ILE A 29 4.83 -0.17 5.00
C ILE A 29 6.07 0.25 4.20
N ALA A 30 5.89 0.81 3.01
CA ALA A 30 6.98 1.27 2.14
C ALA A 30 7.83 2.35 2.83
N LEU A 31 7.19 3.35 3.44
CA LEU A 31 7.85 4.40 4.21
C LEU A 31 8.61 3.83 5.42
N ALA A 32 8.00 2.90 6.15
CA ALA A 32 8.63 2.27 7.30
C ALA A 32 9.85 1.44 6.90
N LEU A 33 9.76 0.67 5.82
CA LEU A 33 10.91 -0.09 5.29
C LEU A 33 12.01 0.84 4.79
N ALA A 34 11.67 1.93 4.10
CA ALA A 34 12.63 2.91 3.61
C ALA A 34 13.29 3.73 4.75
N TYR A 35 12.64 3.80 5.91
CA TYR A 35 13.21 4.36 7.16
C TYR A 35 13.97 3.30 7.96
N GLU A 36 14.11 2.07 7.43
CA GLU A 36 14.77 0.90 8.04
C GLU A 36 14.11 0.40 9.33
N ILE A 37 12.79 0.57 9.47
CA ILE A 37 12.04 -0.10 10.53
C ILE A 37 11.93 -1.59 10.18
N PRO A 38 12.33 -2.52 11.08
CA PRO A 38 12.26 -3.95 10.80
C PRO A 38 10.83 -4.41 10.48
N ALA A 39 10.67 -5.23 9.45
CA ALA A 39 9.36 -5.74 9.01
C ALA A 39 8.60 -6.46 10.14
N GLU A 40 9.30 -7.14 11.04
CA GLU A 40 8.72 -7.76 12.24
C GLU A 40 8.06 -6.73 13.15
N LYS A 41 8.70 -5.57 13.37
CA LYS A 41 8.15 -4.48 14.18
C LYS A 41 6.91 -3.89 13.51
N ILE A 42 6.96 -3.71 12.18
CA ILE A 42 5.79 -3.24 11.40
C ILE A 42 4.62 -4.20 11.55
N ALA A 43 4.85 -5.50 11.30
CA ALA A 43 3.82 -6.53 11.41
C ALA A 43 3.21 -6.60 12.82
N LYS A 44 4.04 -6.52 13.86
CA LYS A 44 3.61 -6.55 15.26
C LYS A 44 2.66 -5.42 15.61
N ILE A 45 2.94 -4.19 15.18
CA ILE A 45 2.06 -3.04 15.46
C ILE A 45 0.68 -3.21 14.85
N PHE A 46 0.59 -3.68 13.59
CA PHE A 46 -0.72 -3.94 12.98
C PHE A 46 -1.46 -5.09 13.65
N ASP A 47 -0.74 -6.07 14.16
CA ASP A 47 -1.33 -7.15 14.95
C ASP A 47 -1.88 -6.66 16.28
N ASP A 48 -1.10 -5.88 17.02
CA ASP A 48 -1.44 -5.39 18.35
C ASP A 48 -2.50 -4.27 18.31
N LYS A 49 -2.38 -3.33 17.34
CA LYS A 49 -3.17 -2.11 17.26
C LYS A 49 -4.26 -2.10 16.19
N GLY A 50 -4.33 -3.12 15.34
CA GLY A 50 -5.29 -3.15 14.23
C GLY A 50 -6.74 -2.98 14.67
N GLU A 51 -7.15 -3.60 15.77
CA GLU A 51 -8.52 -3.44 16.31
C GLU A 51 -8.80 -2.03 16.82
N GLU A 52 -7.80 -1.37 17.39
CA GLU A 52 -7.92 0.00 17.87
C GLU A 52 -8.00 0.97 16.68
N ILE A 53 -7.16 0.79 15.64
CA ILE A 53 -7.17 1.61 14.41
C ILE A 53 -8.54 1.54 13.72
N PHE A 54 -9.11 0.33 13.61
CA PHE A 54 -10.41 0.10 12.97
C PHE A 54 -11.57 0.06 13.97
N LYS A 55 -11.42 0.71 15.13
CA LYS A 55 -12.51 0.90 16.06
C LYS A 55 -13.47 1.96 15.53
N LYS A 56 -14.71 1.55 15.27
CA LYS A 56 -15.75 2.46 14.77
C LYS A 56 -16.02 3.59 15.76
N GLN A 57 -15.92 4.82 15.30
CA GLN A 57 -16.26 6.01 16.08
C GLN A 57 -17.73 6.43 15.94
N SER A 58 -18.45 5.89 14.94
CA SER A 58 -19.85 6.19 14.68
C SER A 58 -20.55 5.00 14.06
N CYS A 59 -21.78 4.74 14.46
CA CYS A 59 -22.65 3.74 13.84
C CYS A 59 -23.18 4.18 12.48
N ILE A 60 -23.14 5.50 12.17
CA ILE A 60 -23.70 6.09 10.96
C ILE A 60 -22.58 6.88 10.26
N GLY A 61 -21.81 6.22 9.38
CA GLY A 61 -20.77 6.84 8.57
C GLY A 61 -21.26 7.88 7.54
N MET A 62 -22.50 8.35 7.65
CA MET A 62 -23.11 9.31 6.73
C MET A 62 -22.61 10.73 6.96
N PHE A 63 -22.34 11.12 8.21
CA PHE A 63 -21.95 12.49 8.58
C PHE A 63 -20.51 12.57 9.11
N LYS A 64 -19.87 11.45 9.37
CA LYS A 64 -18.52 11.38 9.94
C LYS A 64 -17.80 10.15 9.38
N ALA A 65 -16.47 10.24 9.22
CA ALA A 65 -15.65 9.10 8.82
C ALA A 65 -15.88 7.92 9.77
N LYS A 66 -15.78 6.70 9.24
CA LYS A 66 -16.04 5.46 9.98
C LYS A 66 -15.05 5.25 11.11
N TYR A 67 -13.79 5.64 10.91
CA TYR A 67 -12.68 5.48 11.86
C TYR A 67 -12.03 6.82 12.20
N ASN A 68 -11.43 6.86 13.39
CA ASN A 68 -10.60 7.98 13.81
C ASN A 68 -9.15 7.72 13.38
N SER A 69 -8.53 8.68 12.71
CA SER A 69 -7.14 8.61 12.28
C SER A 69 -6.12 8.92 13.39
N ASP A 70 -6.57 9.34 14.59
CA ASP A 70 -5.65 9.77 15.65
C ASP A 70 -4.78 8.59 16.14
N ILE A 71 -5.34 7.40 16.31
CA ILE A 71 -4.59 6.20 16.73
C ILE A 71 -3.53 5.84 15.70
N LEU A 72 -3.88 5.86 14.41
CA LEU A 72 -2.91 5.63 13.33
C LEU A 72 -1.83 6.73 13.33
N LYS A 73 -2.22 7.98 13.54
CA LYS A 73 -1.29 9.10 13.64
C LYS A 73 -0.31 8.93 14.80
N ASP A 74 -0.79 8.54 15.98
CA ASP A 74 0.06 8.32 17.16
C ASP A 74 1.11 7.23 16.88
N ILE A 75 0.72 6.11 16.25
CA ILE A 75 1.63 5.06 15.83
C ILE A 75 2.69 5.58 14.86
N LEU A 76 2.28 6.38 13.88
CA LEU A 76 3.21 6.95 12.89
C LEU A 76 4.15 7.98 13.52
N VAL A 77 3.69 8.75 14.49
CA VAL A 77 4.52 9.67 15.28
C VAL A 77 5.53 8.90 16.13
N ASP A 78 5.12 7.79 16.75
CA ASP A 78 6.05 6.92 17.51
C ASP A 78 7.15 6.31 16.61
N TRP A 79 6.84 6.09 15.34
CA TRP A 79 7.80 5.52 14.38
C TRP A 79 8.75 6.54 13.78
N PHE A 80 8.22 7.67 13.36
CA PHE A 80 8.92 8.63 12.50
C PHE A 80 9.23 9.96 13.20
N GLY A 81 8.54 10.28 14.31
CA GLY A 81 8.68 11.57 14.97
C GLY A 81 8.43 12.73 13.99
N ASP A 82 9.42 13.60 13.87
CA ASP A 82 9.42 14.73 12.96
C ASP A 82 10.22 14.48 11.65
N ALA A 83 10.59 13.22 11.38
CA ALA A 83 11.38 12.87 10.20
C ALA A 83 10.67 13.25 8.90
N LEU A 84 11.46 13.68 7.93
CA LEU A 84 11.01 14.15 6.61
C LEU A 84 11.23 13.05 5.55
N ILE A 85 10.57 13.17 4.42
CA ILE A 85 10.82 12.31 3.24
C ILE A 85 12.30 12.35 2.84
N GLY A 86 12.97 13.49 3.02
CA GLY A 86 14.42 13.64 2.77
C GLY A 86 15.31 12.92 3.77
N ASP A 87 14.79 12.42 4.90
CA ASP A 87 15.55 11.62 5.87
C ASP A 87 15.46 10.11 5.57
N LEU A 88 14.67 9.69 4.57
CA LEU A 88 14.59 8.30 4.13
C LEU A 88 15.89 7.85 3.48
N LYS A 89 16.29 6.62 3.76
CA LYS A 89 17.55 6.05 3.28
C LYS A 89 17.43 5.34 1.93
N HIS A 90 16.19 5.03 1.54
CA HIS A 90 15.88 4.33 0.29
C HIS A 90 14.85 5.11 -0.52
N PRO A 91 14.95 5.10 -1.86
CA PRO A 91 14.00 5.78 -2.71
C PRO A 91 12.58 5.24 -2.54
N VAL A 92 11.61 6.16 -2.44
CA VAL A 92 10.19 5.81 -2.38
C VAL A 92 9.36 6.59 -3.37
N VAL A 93 8.24 5.98 -3.78
CA VAL A 93 7.14 6.64 -4.49
C VAL A 93 5.83 6.23 -3.82
N ILE A 94 5.11 7.20 -3.28
CA ILE A 94 3.90 7.00 -2.48
C ILE A 94 2.73 7.73 -3.14
N PRO A 95 1.81 7.01 -3.81
CA PRO A 95 0.63 7.60 -4.43
C PRO A 95 -0.38 8.16 -3.41
N ALA A 96 -0.96 9.31 -3.74
CA ALA A 96 -2.11 9.91 -3.07
C ALA A 96 -2.93 10.71 -4.09
N VAL A 97 -4.13 11.15 -3.73
CA VAL A 97 -4.91 12.08 -4.55
C VAL A 97 -4.99 13.42 -3.82
N ASP A 98 -4.55 14.49 -4.48
CA ASP A 98 -4.82 15.85 -4.02
C ASP A 98 -6.30 16.16 -4.29
N TYR A 99 -7.10 16.09 -3.22
CA TYR A 99 -8.53 16.32 -3.30
C TYR A 99 -8.88 17.78 -3.57
N THR A 100 -8.00 18.71 -3.20
CA THR A 100 -8.21 20.15 -3.43
C THR A 100 -8.19 20.49 -4.92
N THR A 101 -7.30 19.82 -5.68
CA THR A 101 -7.13 20.06 -7.12
C THR A 101 -7.72 18.95 -7.99
N GLY A 102 -8.08 17.81 -7.40
CA GLY A 102 -8.55 16.61 -8.10
C GLY A 102 -7.45 15.84 -8.84
N ASN A 103 -6.17 16.16 -8.61
CA ASN A 103 -5.06 15.56 -9.32
C ASN A 103 -4.50 14.32 -8.60
N PRO A 104 -4.12 13.25 -9.32
CA PRO A 104 -3.26 12.22 -8.78
C PRO A 104 -1.90 12.81 -8.46
N VAL A 105 -1.33 12.45 -7.32
CA VAL A 105 0.00 12.85 -6.90
C VAL A 105 0.81 11.63 -6.46
N ALA A 106 2.12 11.72 -6.60
CA ALA A 106 3.06 10.77 -6.02
C ALA A 106 4.06 11.56 -5.17
N PHE A 107 4.08 11.28 -3.86
CA PHE A 107 5.14 11.79 -2.99
C PHE A 107 6.40 10.98 -3.20
N LYS A 108 7.54 11.66 -3.36
CA LYS A 108 8.80 11.03 -3.74
C LYS A 108 9.96 11.52 -2.89
N THR A 109 10.90 10.65 -2.63
CA THR A 109 12.26 11.05 -2.25
C THR A 109 12.92 11.83 -3.40
N ALA A 110 13.96 12.61 -3.10
CA ALA A 110 14.66 13.40 -4.12
C ALA A 110 15.71 12.57 -4.88
N HIS A 111 15.31 11.38 -5.40
CA HIS A 111 16.19 10.48 -6.16
C HIS A 111 16.34 10.86 -7.66
N HIS A 112 15.86 12.02 -8.04
CA HIS A 112 16.10 12.65 -9.32
C HIS A 112 16.24 14.17 -9.13
N ASP A 113 17.04 14.85 -9.95
CA ASP A 113 17.37 16.26 -9.80
C ASP A 113 16.18 17.22 -9.95
N THR A 114 15.11 16.79 -10.61
CA THR A 114 13.86 17.55 -10.75
C THR A 114 12.92 17.44 -9.53
N PHE A 115 13.21 16.53 -8.58
CA PHE A 115 12.34 16.29 -7.44
C PHE A 115 12.65 17.24 -6.27
N LYS A 116 12.08 18.45 -6.34
CA LYS A 116 12.33 19.56 -5.39
C LYS A 116 11.23 19.78 -4.36
N ARG A 117 10.07 19.06 -4.49
CA ARG A 117 8.86 19.39 -3.74
C ARG A 117 8.74 18.65 -2.42
N ASP A 118 8.93 17.31 -2.44
CA ASP A 118 8.39 16.44 -1.40
C ASP A 118 9.36 16.15 -0.25
N TRP A 119 10.66 16.37 -0.42
CA TRP A 119 11.66 16.01 0.57
C TRP A 119 11.49 16.71 1.94
N LYS A 120 10.80 17.87 1.98
CA LYS A 120 10.46 18.62 3.21
C LYS A 120 9.17 18.16 3.89
N GLN A 121 8.42 17.25 3.28
CA GLN A 121 7.17 16.76 3.87
C GLN A 121 7.47 15.77 4.99
N LYS A 122 6.71 15.84 6.07
CA LYS A 122 6.82 14.84 7.15
C LYS A 122 6.39 13.47 6.66
N ILE A 123 7.12 12.43 7.01
CA ILE A 123 6.77 11.03 6.69
C ILE A 123 5.37 10.72 7.23
N VAL A 124 5.05 11.19 8.44
CA VAL A 124 3.73 11.02 9.08
C VAL A 124 2.61 11.59 8.20
N ASP A 125 2.81 12.78 7.64
CA ASP A 125 1.78 13.43 6.82
C ASP A 125 1.57 12.69 5.49
N VAL A 126 2.65 12.24 4.85
CA VAL A 126 2.56 11.45 3.62
C VAL A 126 1.90 10.09 3.87
N ALA A 127 2.21 9.43 4.99
CA ALA A 127 1.58 8.17 5.40
C ALA A 127 0.07 8.33 5.62
N LEU A 128 -0.35 9.41 6.31
CA LEU A 128 -1.76 9.72 6.53
C LEU A 128 -2.48 10.12 5.23
N ALA A 129 -1.82 10.86 4.34
CA ALA A 129 -2.37 11.26 3.05
C ALA A 129 -2.68 10.05 2.16
N THR A 130 -1.70 9.16 1.99
CA THR A 130 -1.86 7.96 1.15
C THR A 130 -2.90 6.98 1.68
N SER A 131 -3.15 6.97 3.01
CA SER A 131 -4.07 6.04 3.68
C SER A 131 -5.43 6.66 4.06
N ALA A 132 -5.72 7.90 3.65
CA ALA A 132 -6.98 8.58 3.91
C ALA A 132 -8.11 8.06 3.00
N ALA A 133 -8.47 6.78 3.11
CA ALA A 133 -9.49 6.15 2.29
C ALA A 133 -10.86 6.81 2.48
N PRO A 134 -11.53 7.26 1.39
CA PRO A 134 -12.83 7.91 1.47
C PRO A 134 -13.84 7.07 2.24
N THR A 135 -14.66 7.69 3.06
CA THR A 135 -15.63 7.10 4.00
C THR A 135 -15.03 6.40 5.21
N TYR A 136 -13.82 5.84 5.11
CA TYR A 136 -13.13 5.15 6.22
C TYR A 136 -12.42 6.14 7.14
N PHE A 137 -11.59 7.03 6.58
CA PHE A 137 -10.83 8.05 7.31
C PHE A 137 -11.14 9.46 6.79
N LYS A 138 -10.82 10.45 7.62
CA LYS A 138 -10.87 11.85 7.20
C LYS A 138 -9.78 12.12 6.17
N ARG A 139 -10.04 13.06 5.26
CA ARG A 139 -9.01 13.65 4.41
C ARG A 139 -7.88 14.18 5.28
N HIS A 140 -6.65 14.02 4.82
CA HIS A 140 -5.48 14.54 5.52
C HIS A 140 -4.99 15.83 4.89
N ARG A 141 -4.72 16.83 5.73
CA ARG A 141 -4.27 18.15 5.27
C ARG A 141 -2.76 18.26 5.37
N ILE A 142 -2.12 18.68 4.26
CA ILE A 142 -0.71 19.07 4.22
C ILE A 142 -0.65 20.49 3.62
N GLY A 143 -0.22 21.46 4.42
CA GLY A 143 -0.27 22.86 4.01
C GLY A 143 -1.70 23.32 3.71
N GLU A 144 -1.93 23.83 2.52
CA GLU A 144 -3.24 24.29 2.05
C GLU A 144 -4.05 23.18 1.34
N ASN A 145 -3.45 22.04 1.01
CA ASN A 145 -4.10 20.98 0.27
C ASN A 145 -4.62 19.87 1.17
N GLU A 146 -5.73 19.26 0.76
CA GLU A 146 -6.30 18.06 1.37
C GLU A 146 -6.06 16.84 0.48
N TYR A 147 -5.66 15.73 1.09
CA TYR A 147 -5.30 14.50 0.39
C TYR A 147 -6.21 13.35 0.80
N ILE A 148 -6.44 12.44 -0.15
CA ILE A 148 -7.13 11.18 0.05
C ILE A 148 -6.30 10.02 -0.52
N ASP A 149 -6.70 8.81 -0.18
CA ASP A 149 -6.01 7.56 -0.51
C ASP A 149 -5.68 7.44 -2.01
N GLY A 150 -4.43 7.12 -2.29
CA GLY A 150 -3.93 6.90 -3.65
C GLY A 150 -4.48 5.66 -4.33
N GLY A 151 -5.11 4.76 -3.59
CA GLY A 151 -5.72 3.54 -4.13
C GLY A 151 -6.79 3.82 -5.19
N LEU A 152 -7.40 5.00 -5.18
CA LEU A 152 -8.38 5.38 -6.20
C LEU A 152 -7.81 5.36 -7.64
N PHE A 153 -6.50 5.55 -7.81
CA PHE A 153 -5.86 5.46 -9.13
C PHE A 153 -4.66 4.49 -9.19
N ALA A 154 -4.05 4.16 -8.06
CA ALA A 154 -2.85 3.32 -7.96
C ALA A 154 -2.93 2.33 -6.80
N ASN A 155 -4.03 1.55 -6.68
CA ASN A 155 -4.18 0.53 -5.64
C ASN A 155 -3.10 -0.56 -5.74
N SER A 156 -2.65 -0.88 -6.96
CA SER A 156 -1.37 -1.56 -7.19
C SER A 156 -0.37 -0.54 -7.71
N PRO A 157 0.65 -0.14 -6.91
CA PRO A 157 1.61 0.87 -7.31
C PRO A 157 2.70 0.34 -8.26
N SER A 158 2.65 -0.94 -8.66
CA SER A 158 3.65 -1.58 -9.52
C SER A 158 3.86 -0.84 -10.84
N LEU A 159 2.78 -0.30 -11.45
CA LEU A 159 2.92 0.49 -12.69
C LEU A 159 3.58 1.85 -12.43
N VAL A 160 3.31 2.46 -11.27
CA VAL A 160 3.97 3.72 -10.86
C VAL A 160 5.46 3.46 -10.64
N GLY A 161 5.81 2.37 -9.96
CA GLY A 161 7.20 1.97 -9.76
C GLY A 161 7.92 1.64 -11.07
N LEU A 162 7.24 0.96 -12.00
CA LEU A 162 7.79 0.69 -13.33
C LEU A 162 8.08 1.98 -14.10
N HIS A 163 7.12 2.92 -14.11
CA HIS A 163 7.30 4.23 -14.73
C HIS A 163 8.49 4.98 -14.12
N GLU A 164 8.61 4.96 -12.79
CA GLU A 164 9.71 5.60 -12.09
C GLU A 164 11.07 5.01 -12.50
N ALA A 165 11.15 3.67 -12.57
CA ALA A 165 12.36 2.98 -12.97
C ALA A 165 12.80 3.31 -14.40
N GLU A 166 11.85 3.40 -15.34
CA GLU A 166 12.16 3.68 -16.74
C GLU A 166 12.49 5.15 -17.01
N ILE A 167 11.76 6.08 -16.38
CA ILE A 167 11.82 7.52 -16.75
C ILE A 167 12.81 8.28 -15.89
N PHE A 168 12.89 7.98 -14.58
CA PHE A 168 13.70 8.76 -13.64
C PHE A 168 14.97 8.05 -13.20
N PHE A 169 14.97 6.71 -13.15
CA PHE A 169 16.20 5.94 -12.99
C PHE A 169 16.83 5.55 -14.34
N GLU A 170 16.13 5.79 -15.45
CA GLU A 170 16.59 5.50 -16.82
C GLU A 170 16.98 4.02 -17.06
N TYR A 171 16.40 3.09 -16.26
CA TYR A 171 16.66 1.68 -16.47
C TYR A 171 15.91 1.14 -17.69
N PRO A 172 16.60 0.45 -18.62
CA PRO A 172 15.94 -0.27 -19.71
C PRO A 172 14.93 -1.30 -19.13
N ILE A 173 13.76 -1.40 -19.74
CA ILE A 173 12.66 -2.26 -19.25
C ILE A 173 13.08 -3.73 -19.03
N ASN A 174 13.99 -4.24 -19.82
CA ASN A 174 14.51 -5.61 -19.72
C ASN A 174 15.41 -5.82 -18.48
N GLN A 175 15.86 -4.76 -17.83
CA GLN A 175 16.65 -4.80 -16.60
C GLN A 175 15.77 -4.56 -15.35
N VAL A 176 14.55 -4.06 -15.52
CA VAL A 176 13.63 -3.81 -14.40
C VAL A 176 13.01 -5.14 -13.95
N LYS A 177 13.13 -5.43 -12.66
CA LYS A 177 12.45 -6.54 -11.98
C LYS A 177 11.56 -5.99 -10.88
N ILE A 178 10.34 -6.51 -10.75
CA ILE A 178 9.39 -6.10 -9.71
C ILE A 178 9.00 -7.30 -8.86
N LEU A 179 9.16 -7.16 -7.54
CA LEU A 179 8.54 -8.01 -6.54
C LEU A 179 7.29 -7.29 -6.02
N SER A 180 6.12 -7.76 -6.43
CA SER A 180 4.82 -7.22 -6.02
C SER A 180 4.22 -8.10 -4.92
N ILE A 181 3.94 -7.48 -3.75
CA ILE A 181 3.34 -8.18 -2.62
C ILE A 181 1.92 -7.66 -2.43
N GLY A 182 0.94 -8.54 -2.60
CA GLY A 182 -0.47 -8.22 -2.43
C GLY A 182 -0.94 -8.44 -0.99
N THR A 183 -2.21 -8.10 -0.76
CA THR A 183 -2.86 -8.14 0.54
C THR A 183 -4.01 -9.16 0.58
N LEU A 184 -3.93 -10.23 -0.20
CA LEU A 184 -4.99 -11.24 -0.37
C LEU A 184 -6.27 -10.62 -0.94
N SER A 185 -6.14 -9.87 -2.02
CA SER A 185 -7.26 -9.15 -2.61
C SER A 185 -8.32 -10.13 -3.14
N SER A 186 -9.54 -9.99 -2.65
CA SER A 186 -10.69 -10.65 -3.25
C SER A 186 -11.24 -9.81 -4.40
N LYS A 187 -11.49 -10.42 -5.55
CA LYS A 187 -12.23 -9.74 -6.61
C LYS A 187 -13.63 -9.39 -6.09
N LYS A 188 -13.97 -8.11 -6.12
CA LYS A 188 -15.35 -7.71 -5.79
C LYS A 188 -16.27 -8.21 -6.90
N THR A 189 -17.13 -9.17 -6.57
CA THR A 189 -18.15 -9.69 -7.47
C THR A 189 -19.53 -9.37 -6.92
N ILE A 190 -20.48 -9.12 -7.79
CA ILE A 190 -21.88 -8.87 -7.46
C ILE A 190 -22.68 -10.10 -7.87
N ASN A 191 -23.63 -10.50 -7.03
CA ASN A 191 -24.55 -11.58 -7.39
C ASN A 191 -25.39 -11.16 -8.62
N PRO A 192 -25.31 -11.86 -9.76
CA PRO A 192 -26.04 -11.48 -10.98
C PRO A 192 -27.57 -11.60 -10.84
N LYS A 193 -28.06 -12.22 -9.78
CA LYS A 193 -29.49 -12.35 -9.49
C LYS A 193 -30.07 -11.18 -8.68
N THR A 194 -29.24 -10.24 -8.20
CA THR A 194 -29.73 -9.06 -7.49
C THR A 194 -30.44 -8.09 -8.42
N ASN A 195 -31.32 -7.27 -7.84
CA ASN A 195 -32.13 -6.29 -8.56
C ASN A 195 -31.24 -5.30 -9.33
N LYS A 196 -31.55 -5.06 -10.62
CA LYS A 196 -30.70 -4.29 -11.53
C LYS A 196 -31.39 -2.99 -12.00
N LYS A 197 -32.00 -2.27 -11.08
CA LYS A 197 -32.67 -0.99 -11.39
C LYS A 197 -31.68 0.19 -11.52
N GLY A 198 -30.38 0.00 -11.20
CA GLY A 198 -29.32 1.00 -11.37
C GLY A 198 -29.32 2.13 -10.34
N GLY A 199 -30.21 2.09 -9.34
CA GLY A 199 -30.23 3.08 -8.26
C GLY A 199 -29.20 2.81 -7.16
N LEU A 200 -29.01 3.78 -6.25
CA LEU A 200 -28.07 3.65 -5.13
C LEU A 200 -28.28 2.38 -4.30
N SER A 201 -29.52 1.96 -4.07
CA SER A 201 -29.82 0.71 -3.35
C SER A 201 -29.28 -0.53 -4.06
N ASP A 202 -29.22 -0.50 -5.38
CA ASP A 202 -28.70 -1.60 -6.19
C ASP A 202 -27.18 -1.75 -6.01
N TRP A 203 -26.45 -0.62 -6.03
CA TRP A 203 -25.01 -0.59 -5.72
C TRP A 203 -24.68 -1.04 -4.29
N GLY A 204 -25.62 -0.85 -3.36
CA GLY A 204 -25.51 -1.29 -1.96
C GLY A 204 -26.09 -2.65 -1.66
N GLU A 205 -26.44 -3.46 -2.68
CA GLU A 205 -27.09 -4.78 -2.51
C GLU A 205 -28.37 -4.69 -1.64
N GLY A 206 -29.18 -3.66 -1.89
CA GLY A 206 -30.39 -3.35 -1.12
C GLY A 206 -30.16 -2.39 0.06
N ASN A 207 -28.93 -2.01 0.37
CA ASN A 207 -28.59 -1.09 1.45
C ASN A 207 -27.84 0.15 0.93
N VAL A 208 -28.52 1.28 0.86
CA VAL A 208 -27.96 2.55 0.36
C VAL A 208 -26.69 2.97 1.12
N LEU A 209 -26.58 2.66 2.42
CA LEU A 209 -25.40 3.00 3.23
C LEU A 209 -24.14 2.23 2.81
N LYS A 210 -24.30 1.08 2.14
CA LYS A 210 -23.18 0.29 1.61
C LYS A 210 -22.77 0.72 0.20
N SER A 211 -23.55 1.54 -0.46
CA SER A 211 -23.32 1.88 -1.89
C SER A 211 -21.97 2.55 -2.09
N ALA A 212 -21.62 3.53 -1.25
CA ALA A 212 -20.35 4.25 -1.35
C ALA A 212 -19.13 3.32 -1.15
N SER A 213 -19.16 2.45 -0.13
CA SER A 213 -18.07 1.49 0.09
C SER A 213 -17.96 0.47 -1.03
N ASN A 214 -19.09 -0.05 -1.56
CA ASN A 214 -19.08 -0.99 -2.67
C ASN A 214 -18.52 -0.36 -3.96
N ILE A 215 -18.85 0.91 -4.24
CA ILE A 215 -18.30 1.63 -5.39
C ILE A 215 -16.78 1.82 -5.22
N ILE A 216 -16.32 2.18 -4.04
CA ILE A 216 -14.90 2.30 -3.74
C ILE A 216 -14.21 0.94 -3.92
N ASP A 217 -14.74 -0.13 -3.33
CA ASP A 217 -14.17 -1.47 -3.41
C ASP A 217 -14.02 -1.97 -4.86
N ILE A 218 -15.06 -1.75 -5.70
CA ILE A 218 -14.99 -2.15 -7.11
C ILE A 218 -13.99 -1.29 -7.90
N THR A 219 -13.90 0.01 -7.58
CA THR A 219 -12.91 0.91 -8.19
C THR A 219 -11.49 0.46 -7.85
N LEU A 220 -11.20 0.22 -6.56
CA LEU A 220 -9.90 -0.25 -6.10
C LEU A 220 -9.52 -1.58 -6.76
N SER A 221 -10.43 -2.56 -6.78
CA SER A 221 -10.13 -3.89 -7.31
C SER A 221 -9.99 -3.90 -8.84
N SER A 222 -10.83 -3.17 -9.59
CA SER A 222 -10.74 -3.09 -11.04
C SER A 222 -9.48 -2.36 -11.50
N GLN A 223 -9.14 -1.27 -10.84
CA GLN A 223 -7.92 -0.50 -11.08
C GLN A 223 -6.68 -1.36 -10.81
N GLN A 224 -6.62 -2.07 -9.68
CA GLN A 224 -5.53 -2.98 -9.33
C GLN A 224 -5.33 -4.06 -10.39
N LEU A 225 -6.41 -4.73 -10.81
CA LEU A 225 -6.34 -5.78 -11.84
C LEU A 225 -5.82 -5.22 -13.17
N PHE A 226 -6.28 -4.05 -13.58
CA PHE A 226 -5.84 -3.41 -14.82
C PHE A 226 -4.36 -3.04 -14.77
N MET A 227 -3.90 -2.40 -13.68
CA MET A 227 -2.48 -2.03 -13.52
C MET A 227 -1.58 -3.26 -13.49
N ASN A 228 -1.96 -4.31 -12.74
CA ASN A 228 -1.22 -5.56 -12.70
C ASN A 228 -1.11 -6.23 -14.08
N GLN A 229 -2.19 -6.16 -14.89
CA GLN A 229 -2.17 -6.68 -16.25
C GLN A 229 -1.21 -5.92 -17.15
N LEU A 230 -1.20 -4.58 -17.07
CA LEU A 230 -0.28 -3.74 -17.85
C LEU A 230 1.19 -4.05 -17.50
N VAL A 231 1.50 -4.11 -16.20
CA VAL A 231 2.86 -4.45 -15.74
C VAL A 231 3.26 -5.85 -16.18
N LYS A 232 2.36 -6.82 -16.06
CA LYS A 232 2.62 -8.20 -16.51
C LYS A 232 2.91 -8.29 -18.00
N HIS A 233 2.19 -7.54 -18.84
CA HIS A 233 2.44 -7.53 -20.29
C HIS A 233 3.81 -6.92 -20.62
N ARG A 234 4.25 -5.92 -19.86
CA ARG A 234 5.52 -5.24 -20.09
C ARG A 234 6.73 -5.99 -19.55
N LEU A 235 6.63 -6.54 -18.33
CA LEU A 235 7.75 -7.18 -17.64
C LEU A 235 7.82 -8.69 -17.82
N LYS A 236 6.71 -9.35 -18.20
CA LYS A 236 6.63 -10.81 -18.37
C LYS A 236 7.19 -11.54 -17.14
N ASP A 237 8.30 -12.27 -17.30
CA ASP A 237 8.94 -13.06 -16.24
C ASP A 237 9.70 -12.21 -15.22
N ASN A 238 9.95 -10.94 -15.52
CA ASN A 238 10.56 -9.98 -14.58
C ASN A 238 9.57 -9.45 -13.52
N LEU A 239 8.29 -9.80 -13.62
CA LEU A 239 7.29 -9.53 -12.58
C LEU A 239 7.06 -10.77 -11.73
N VAL A 240 7.45 -10.71 -10.48
CA VAL A 240 7.10 -11.72 -9.47
C VAL A 240 5.98 -11.17 -8.58
N VAL A 241 4.85 -11.88 -8.52
CA VAL A 241 3.68 -11.50 -7.70
C VAL A 241 3.51 -12.52 -6.59
N ILE A 242 3.47 -12.02 -5.35
CA ILE A 242 3.08 -12.77 -4.16
C ILE A 242 1.72 -12.23 -3.73
N ASP A 243 0.66 -12.81 -4.26
CA ASP A 243 -0.72 -12.47 -3.92
C ASP A 243 -1.60 -13.69 -4.17
N GLU A 244 -2.33 -14.11 -3.18
CA GLU A 244 -3.21 -15.27 -3.27
C GLU A 244 -4.67 -14.86 -3.14
N ASN A 245 -5.54 -15.63 -3.75
CA ASN A 245 -6.98 -15.43 -3.60
C ASN A 245 -7.47 -16.09 -2.31
N LEU A 246 -8.29 -15.39 -1.57
CA LEU A 246 -9.01 -15.98 -0.45
C LEU A 246 -9.94 -17.12 -0.93
N THR A 247 -10.02 -18.19 -0.16
CA THR A 247 -11.00 -19.25 -0.43
C THR A 247 -12.42 -18.72 -0.24
N GLN A 248 -13.41 -19.36 -0.87
CA GLN A 248 -14.82 -18.98 -0.71
C GLN A 248 -15.27 -19.01 0.76
N SER A 249 -14.69 -19.89 1.57
CA SER A 249 -14.97 -19.99 3.01
C SER A 249 -14.34 -18.88 3.83
N SER A 250 -13.18 -18.35 3.42
CA SER A 250 -12.43 -17.33 4.14
C SER A 250 -12.83 -15.90 3.75
N ALA A 251 -13.21 -15.69 2.49
CA ALA A 251 -13.54 -14.38 1.93
C ALA A 251 -14.56 -13.57 2.73
N PRO A 252 -15.64 -14.15 3.33
CA PRO A 252 -16.59 -13.39 4.13
C PRO A 252 -16.01 -12.79 5.42
N TYR A 253 -14.91 -13.34 5.92
CA TYR A 253 -14.29 -12.90 7.18
C TYR A 253 -13.17 -11.88 6.97
N VAL A 254 -12.72 -11.66 5.73
CA VAL A 254 -11.64 -10.73 5.41
C VAL A 254 -12.22 -9.57 4.61
N GLY A 255 -11.96 -8.36 5.08
CA GLY A 255 -12.39 -7.12 4.42
C GLY A 255 -11.37 -6.03 4.65
N LEU A 256 -11.51 -4.93 3.91
CA LEU A 256 -10.57 -3.81 3.94
C LEU A 256 -10.31 -3.26 5.35
N ASP A 257 -11.29 -3.38 6.22
CA ASP A 257 -11.30 -2.82 7.58
C ASP A 257 -11.67 -3.83 8.67
N ASN A 258 -11.59 -5.12 8.37
CA ASN A 258 -11.90 -6.17 9.33
C ASN A 258 -10.63 -6.62 10.07
N ALA A 259 -10.41 -6.06 11.25
CA ALA A 259 -9.28 -6.38 12.13
C ALA A 259 -9.65 -7.34 13.27
N THR A 260 -10.74 -8.10 13.14
CA THR A 260 -11.13 -9.11 14.16
C THR A 260 -10.07 -10.20 14.30
N ILE A 261 -10.07 -10.87 15.47
CA ILE A 261 -9.14 -11.99 15.75
C ILE A 261 -9.20 -13.05 14.64
N TRP A 262 -10.39 -13.39 14.16
CA TRP A 262 -10.58 -14.34 13.05
C TRP A 262 -9.98 -13.85 11.74
N ALA A 263 -10.21 -12.59 11.36
CA ALA A 263 -9.62 -12.00 10.17
C ALA A 263 -8.09 -12.03 10.27
N LYS A 264 -7.51 -11.63 11.40
CA LYS A 264 -6.07 -11.66 11.64
C LYS A 264 -5.48 -13.07 11.54
N GLN A 265 -6.16 -14.08 12.09
CA GLN A 265 -5.71 -15.47 11.99
C GLN A 265 -5.72 -15.98 10.54
N ILE A 266 -6.77 -15.68 9.78
CA ILE A 266 -6.87 -16.04 8.35
C ILE A 266 -5.74 -15.37 7.57
N LEU A 267 -5.54 -14.05 7.75
CA LEU A 267 -4.49 -13.30 7.07
C LEU A 267 -3.10 -13.82 7.40
N LYS A 268 -2.80 -14.08 8.68
CA LYS A 268 -1.51 -14.63 9.11
C LYS A 268 -1.27 -16.04 8.56
N GLY A 269 -2.28 -16.90 8.56
CA GLY A 269 -2.19 -18.26 8.00
C GLY A 269 -1.86 -18.21 6.51
N ASN A 270 -2.60 -17.41 5.74
CA ASN A 270 -2.33 -17.24 4.30
C ASN A 270 -0.95 -16.59 4.05
N ALA A 271 -0.59 -15.54 4.78
CA ALA A 271 0.71 -14.88 4.63
C ALA A 271 1.86 -15.85 4.93
N SER A 272 1.76 -16.69 5.98
CA SER A 272 2.75 -17.71 6.29
C SER A 272 2.86 -18.75 5.18
N GLN A 273 1.75 -19.20 4.62
CA GLN A 273 1.74 -20.14 3.51
C GLN A 273 2.36 -19.52 2.25
N SER A 274 1.89 -18.33 1.86
CA SER A 274 2.38 -17.61 0.67
C SER A 274 3.88 -17.32 0.76
N SER A 275 4.36 -16.92 1.94
CA SER A 275 5.79 -16.65 2.15
C SER A 275 6.65 -17.91 2.01
N LYS A 276 6.20 -19.07 2.55
CA LYS A 276 6.91 -20.34 2.40
C LYS A 276 6.98 -20.78 0.94
N VAL A 277 5.85 -20.68 0.22
CA VAL A 277 5.80 -21.00 -1.20
C VAL A 277 6.70 -20.06 -2.01
N ALA A 278 6.65 -18.76 -1.72
CA ALA A 278 7.47 -17.76 -2.40
C ALA A 278 8.97 -17.99 -2.18
N LEU A 279 9.40 -18.24 -0.94
CA LEU A 279 10.81 -18.50 -0.62
C LEU A 279 11.33 -19.84 -1.16
N GLY A 280 10.46 -20.73 -1.63
CA GLY A 280 10.82 -21.93 -2.38
C GLY A 280 11.11 -21.67 -3.86
N LYS A 281 10.90 -20.45 -4.37
CA LYS A 281 11.06 -20.10 -5.78
C LYS A 281 12.38 -19.36 -6.02
N THR A 282 13.15 -19.81 -7.00
CA THR A 282 14.44 -19.20 -7.36
C THR A 282 14.29 -17.74 -7.81
N GLU A 283 13.23 -17.43 -8.53
CA GLU A 283 12.93 -16.08 -8.99
C GLU A 283 12.64 -15.09 -7.84
N VAL A 284 12.14 -15.58 -6.70
CA VAL A 284 11.97 -14.75 -5.49
C VAL A 284 13.30 -14.57 -4.76
N LEU A 285 14.08 -15.64 -4.63
CA LEU A 285 15.37 -15.61 -3.95
C LEU A 285 16.36 -14.70 -4.67
N ALA A 286 16.29 -14.64 -6.00
CA ALA A 286 17.14 -13.78 -6.83
C ALA A 286 17.01 -12.26 -6.52
N PHE A 287 15.94 -11.82 -5.86
CA PHE A 287 15.85 -10.43 -5.37
C PHE A 287 16.77 -10.15 -4.18
N PHE A 288 17.26 -11.20 -3.52
CA PHE A 288 18.05 -11.11 -2.29
C PHE A 288 19.48 -11.64 -2.48
N ASP A 289 19.95 -11.79 -3.72
CA ASP A 289 21.31 -12.25 -4.00
C ASP A 289 22.33 -11.12 -3.95
N GLU A 290 21.91 -9.90 -4.32
CA GLU A 290 22.79 -8.74 -4.36
C GLU A 290 22.12 -7.54 -3.69
N ILE A 291 22.90 -6.74 -2.95
CA ILE A 291 22.47 -5.47 -2.42
C ILE A 291 22.34 -4.46 -3.56
N ALA A 292 21.28 -3.68 -3.57
CA ALA A 292 21.06 -2.64 -4.55
C ALA A 292 22.14 -1.56 -4.48
N ILE A 293 22.44 -0.94 -5.60
CA ILE A 293 23.37 0.20 -5.64
C ILE A 293 22.82 1.30 -4.73
N PRO A 294 23.65 1.87 -3.84
CA PRO A 294 23.19 2.95 -2.96
C PRO A 294 22.59 4.11 -3.76
N PRO A 295 21.43 4.63 -3.33
CA PRO A 295 20.77 5.70 -4.04
C PRO A 295 21.54 7.01 -3.95
N VAL A 296 21.38 7.85 -4.97
CA VAL A 296 21.82 9.25 -4.93
C VAL A 296 20.57 10.11 -4.66
N PHE A 297 20.65 10.96 -3.65
CA PHE A 297 19.61 11.94 -3.37
C PHE A 297 20.14 13.36 -3.68
N TYR A 298 19.29 14.13 -4.37
CA TYR A 298 19.63 15.49 -4.81
C TYR A 298 19.19 16.54 -3.80
N GLU A 299 18.34 16.18 -2.85
CA GLU A 299 17.85 17.00 -1.74
C GLU A 299 17.62 16.11 -0.50
N GLY A 300 17.67 16.70 0.69
CA GLY A 300 17.60 15.97 1.95
C GLY A 300 18.99 15.68 2.49
N LYS A 301 19.11 14.62 3.31
CA LYS A 301 20.40 14.20 3.88
C LYS A 301 21.08 13.18 3.01
#